data_cb0f7b96be26282e81ae19fb91ef3dd4
#
_entry.id   cb0f7b96be26282e81ae19fb91ef3dd4
#
_cell.length_a   1.000
_cell.length_b   1.000
_cell.length_c   1.000
_cell.angle_alpha   90.00
_cell.angle_beta   90.00
_cell.angle_gamma   90.00
#
_symmetry.space_group_name_H-M   'P 1'
#
loop_
_entity.id
_entity.type
_entity.pdbx_description
1 polymer ?
#
loop_
_entity_poly.entity_id
_entity_poly.type
_entity_poly.pdbx_seq_one_letter_code
_entity_poly.pdbx_strand_id
1 'polypeptide(L)'
;MIKSNDAITYLKSHSHKKGYDTGYHTLKVGTTVLKGQRNPEERIFDVDYDFTKKRVLDLGCNRGGMLFEIQDKVEYAVGIDHDSNVINCCNVLRCHNKANNLNFYVHDLDTMNLQDLNLYGPFDIAFMLSMSRWLKKWKTYINWIGTNCKACLFETNGSNQDEQIELLAEHFNVKIINDHSFDDANKVYDRKLLLCTK
;
A
#
# COMPACT_ATOMS: atom_id res chain seq x y z
N MET A 1 -18.63 0.41 18.60
CA MET A 1 -17.32 1.11 18.45
C MET A 1 -16.26 0.28 19.17
N ILE A 2 -15.17 -0.08 18.49
CA ILE A 2 -14.07 -0.83 19.11
C ILE A 2 -13.31 0.13 20.03
N LYS A 3 -13.07 -0.27 21.29
CA LYS A 3 -12.29 0.55 22.24
C LYS A 3 -10.79 0.52 21.84
N SER A 4 -10.06 1.60 22.16
CA SER A 4 -8.63 1.70 21.79
C SER A 4 -7.78 0.54 22.33
N ASN A 5 -7.98 0.14 23.59
CA ASN A 5 -7.23 -0.96 24.18
C ASN A 5 -7.50 -2.31 23.49
N ASP A 6 -8.75 -2.55 23.05
CA ASP A 6 -9.12 -3.79 22.36
C ASP A 6 -8.45 -3.82 20.96
N ALA A 7 -8.49 -2.69 20.23
CA ALA A 7 -7.83 -2.55 18.94
C ALA A 7 -6.32 -2.72 19.07
N ILE A 8 -5.68 -2.08 20.04
CA ILE A 8 -4.23 -2.21 20.31
C ILE A 8 -3.85 -3.66 20.61
N THR A 9 -4.60 -4.31 21.51
CA THR A 9 -4.37 -5.72 21.89
C THR A 9 -4.49 -6.62 20.67
N TYR A 10 -5.54 -6.44 19.86
CA TYR A 10 -5.74 -7.22 18.65
C TYR A 10 -4.60 -7.04 17.64
N LEU A 11 -4.21 -5.79 17.34
CA LEU A 11 -3.14 -5.51 16.39
C LEU A 11 -1.79 -6.08 16.84
N LYS A 12 -1.47 -5.99 18.13
CA LYS A 12 -0.23 -6.55 18.70
C LYS A 12 -0.21 -8.07 18.66
N SER A 13 -1.32 -8.74 18.98
CA SER A 13 -1.40 -10.21 18.99
C SER A 13 -1.17 -10.83 17.61
N HIS A 14 -1.37 -10.07 16.53
CA HIS A 14 -1.15 -10.50 15.16
C HIS A 14 0.19 -10.03 14.56
N SER A 15 1.12 -9.51 15.38
CA SER A 15 2.46 -9.14 14.89
C SER A 15 3.26 -10.39 14.51
N HIS A 16 3.77 -10.42 13.28
CA HIS A 16 4.59 -11.52 12.78
C HIS A 16 6.10 -11.25 12.89
N LYS A 17 6.50 -10.05 13.34
CA LYS A 17 7.92 -9.65 13.42
C LYS A 17 8.31 -9.35 14.85
N LYS A 18 9.30 -10.07 15.35
CA LYS A 18 9.87 -9.85 16.68
C LYS A 18 10.42 -8.42 16.79
N GLY A 19 10.08 -7.74 17.87
CA GLY A 19 10.53 -6.36 18.14
C GLY A 19 9.64 -5.26 17.55
N TYR A 20 8.55 -5.62 16.88
CA TYR A 20 7.56 -4.67 16.35
C TYR A 20 6.15 -4.99 16.87
N ASP A 21 5.37 -3.94 17.18
CA ASP A 21 4.00 -4.08 17.68
C ASP A 21 3.03 -4.59 16.60
N THR A 22 3.25 -4.17 15.36
CA THR A 22 2.33 -4.41 14.23
C THR A 22 2.98 -5.14 13.06
N GLY A 23 4.21 -5.58 13.20
CA GLY A 23 4.96 -6.24 12.13
C GLY A 23 5.49 -5.25 11.09
N TYR A 24 4.81 -5.08 9.95
CA TYR A 24 5.36 -4.31 8.83
C TYR A 24 5.12 -2.79 8.95
N HIS A 25 3.88 -2.34 8.97
CA HIS A 25 3.58 -0.90 9.04
C HIS A 25 3.46 -0.40 10.49
N THR A 26 4.05 0.76 10.78
CA THR A 26 3.69 1.57 11.94
C THR A 26 2.25 2.05 11.79
N LEU A 27 1.45 1.91 12.86
CA LEU A 27 0.03 2.25 12.85
C LEU A 27 -0.31 3.17 14.02
N LYS A 28 -1.29 4.05 13.83
CA LYS A 28 -1.80 4.95 14.86
C LYS A 28 -3.19 4.48 15.32
N VAL A 29 -3.38 4.30 16.62
CA VAL A 29 -4.67 3.96 17.25
C VAL A 29 -5.01 5.07 18.23
N GLY A 30 -5.82 6.04 17.82
CA GLY A 30 -5.98 7.29 18.54
C GLY A 30 -4.63 8.02 18.66
N THR A 31 -4.19 8.29 19.89
CA THR A 31 -2.89 8.93 20.18
C THR A 31 -1.74 7.91 20.33
N THR A 32 -2.03 6.61 20.33
CA THR A 32 -1.02 5.55 20.52
C THR A 32 -0.40 5.17 19.19
N VAL A 33 0.93 5.26 19.12
CA VAL A 33 1.72 4.78 17.98
C VAL A 33 2.16 3.35 18.25
N LEU A 34 1.78 2.43 17.38
CA LEU A 34 2.21 1.04 17.37
C LEU A 34 3.33 0.87 16.36
N LYS A 35 4.53 0.55 16.84
CA LYS A 35 5.72 0.49 16.00
C LYS A 35 5.68 -0.68 15.03
N GLY A 36 5.85 -0.39 13.75
CA GLY A 36 6.14 -1.35 12.68
C GLY A 36 7.55 -1.17 12.13
N GLN A 37 7.93 -2.03 11.20
CA GLN A 37 9.22 -1.96 10.50
C GLN A 37 9.30 -0.73 9.59
N ARG A 38 8.17 -0.34 8.99
CA ARG A 38 8.02 0.78 8.04
C ARG A 38 7.14 1.86 8.63
N ASN A 39 7.53 3.11 8.42
CA ASN A 39 6.69 4.26 8.75
C ASN A 39 5.99 4.79 7.47
N PRO A 40 4.66 4.63 7.32
CA PRO A 40 3.93 5.15 6.18
C PRO A 40 4.02 6.67 6.02
N GLU A 41 4.07 7.41 7.14
CA GLU A 41 4.20 8.87 7.14
C GLU A 41 5.49 9.31 6.43
N GLU A 42 6.62 8.68 6.73
CA GLU A 42 7.91 8.96 6.08
C GLU A 42 7.88 8.62 4.59
N ARG A 43 7.14 7.57 4.19
CA ARG A 43 7.01 7.18 2.78
C ARG A 43 6.16 8.16 1.97
N ILE A 44 5.14 8.75 2.60
CA ILE A 44 4.24 9.71 1.94
C ILE A 44 4.83 11.13 1.95
N PHE A 45 5.70 11.45 2.90
CA PHE A 45 6.20 12.80 3.13
C PHE A 45 6.82 13.44 1.88
N ASP A 46 7.62 12.68 1.13
CA ASP A 46 8.31 13.17 -0.07
C ASP A 46 7.49 13.01 -1.36
N VAL A 47 6.27 12.47 -1.26
CA VAL A 47 5.41 12.25 -2.42
C VAL A 47 4.66 13.53 -2.78
N ASP A 48 5.16 14.23 -3.81
CA ASP A 48 4.54 15.44 -4.36
C ASP A 48 3.31 15.09 -5.22
N TYR A 49 2.25 14.62 -4.53
CA TYR A 49 0.97 14.29 -5.15
C TYR A 49 -0.19 14.73 -4.26
N ASP A 50 -1.13 15.47 -4.83
CA ASP A 50 -2.34 15.88 -4.10
C ASP A 50 -3.36 14.74 -4.04
N PHE A 51 -3.47 14.12 -2.87
CA PHE A 51 -4.44 13.06 -2.58
C PHE A 51 -5.86 13.58 -2.30
N THR A 52 -6.08 14.89 -2.27
CA THR A 52 -7.38 15.48 -1.93
C THR A 52 -8.47 15.03 -2.90
N LYS A 53 -9.50 14.38 -2.36
CA LYS A 53 -10.64 13.82 -3.12
C LYS A 53 -10.24 12.81 -4.21
N LYS A 54 -9.10 12.14 -4.04
CA LYS A 54 -8.69 11.06 -4.95
C LYS A 54 -9.26 9.72 -4.53
N ARG A 55 -9.44 8.84 -5.51
CA ARG A 55 -9.77 7.43 -5.33
C ARG A 55 -8.51 6.62 -5.47
N VAL A 56 -8.18 5.85 -4.44
CA VAL A 56 -6.88 5.18 -4.31
C VAL A 56 -7.05 3.68 -4.25
N LEU A 57 -6.25 2.94 -5.01
CA LEU A 57 -6.10 1.48 -4.93
C LEU A 57 -4.73 1.16 -4.33
N ASP A 58 -4.67 0.26 -3.34
CA ASP A 58 -3.41 -0.23 -2.77
C ASP A 58 -3.33 -1.76 -2.95
N LEU A 59 -2.48 -2.19 -3.87
CA LEU A 59 -2.24 -3.59 -4.20
C LEU A 59 -1.14 -4.16 -3.31
N GLY A 60 -1.50 -5.15 -2.48
CA GLY A 60 -0.63 -5.67 -1.42
C GLY A 60 -0.57 -4.71 -0.23
N CYS A 61 -1.73 -4.24 0.20
CA CYS A 61 -1.85 -3.15 1.18
C CYS A 61 -1.30 -3.50 2.59
N ASN A 62 -0.97 -4.77 2.84
CA ASN A 62 -0.60 -5.23 4.17
C ASN A 62 -1.64 -4.73 5.20
N ARG A 63 -1.22 -4.17 6.32
CA ARG A 63 -2.12 -3.64 7.37
C ARG A 63 -2.69 -2.25 7.07
N GLY A 64 -2.72 -1.86 5.79
CA GLY A 64 -3.34 -0.63 5.33
C GLY A 64 -2.63 0.66 5.73
N GLY A 65 -1.39 0.59 6.24
CA GLY A 65 -0.70 1.75 6.79
C GLY A 65 -0.65 2.93 5.84
N MET A 66 -0.38 2.70 4.56
CA MET A 66 -0.34 3.75 3.53
C MET A 66 -1.70 4.44 3.37
N LEU A 67 -2.79 3.66 3.34
CA LEU A 67 -4.15 4.21 3.19
C LEU A 67 -4.61 4.95 4.45
N PHE A 68 -4.27 4.45 5.65
CA PHE A 68 -4.58 5.16 6.89
C PHE A 68 -3.86 6.50 7.01
N GLU A 69 -2.65 6.62 6.45
CA GLU A 69 -1.90 7.88 6.49
C GLU A 69 -2.53 8.99 5.64
N ILE A 70 -3.27 8.62 4.61
CA ILE A 70 -3.94 9.57 3.70
C ILE A 70 -5.46 9.60 3.86
N GLN A 71 -6.04 8.89 4.85
CA GLN A 71 -7.48 8.69 5.01
C GLN A 71 -8.29 10.00 5.05
N ASP A 72 -7.74 11.04 5.67
CA ASP A 72 -8.44 12.32 5.83
C ASP A 72 -8.44 13.18 4.54
N LYS A 73 -7.67 12.78 3.54
CA LYS A 73 -7.55 13.49 2.26
C LYS A 73 -8.37 12.85 1.15
N VAL A 74 -8.40 11.51 1.11
CA VAL A 74 -8.98 10.76 -0.01
C VAL A 74 -10.50 10.73 0.01
N GLU A 75 -11.12 10.72 -1.18
CA GLU A 75 -12.57 10.48 -1.30
C GLU A 75 -12.90 9.04 -0.90
N TYR A 76 -12.09 8.10 -1.42
CA TYR A 76 -12.31 6.67 -1.26
C TYR A 76 -11.01 5.92 -1.47
N ALA A 77 -10.77 4.85 -0.71
CA ALA A 77 -9.64 3.99 -0.96
C ALA A 77 -9.96 2.51 -0.75
N VAL A 78 -9.32 1.67 -1.54
CA VAL A 78 -9.40 0.21 -1.48
C VAL A 78 -8.01 -0.37 -1.27
N GLY A 79 -7.85 -1.18 -0.23
CA GLY A 79 -6.68 -2.01 -0.01
C GLY A 79 -6.98 -3.47 -0.28
N ILE A 80 -6.07 -4.14 -0.96
CA ILE A 80 -6.18 -5.57 -1.28
C ILE A 80 -4.93 -6.29 -0.78
N ASP A 81 -5.14 -7.43 -0.09
CA ASP A 81 -4.07 -8.34 0.32
C ASP A 81 -4.59 -9.77 0.34
N HIS A 82 -3.71 -10.76 0.19
CA HIS A 82 -4.09 -12.16 0.22
C HIS A 82 -4.25 -12.71 1.65
N ASP A 83 -3.63 -12.08 2.65
CA ASP A 83 -3.66 -12.53 4.03
C ASP A 83 -4.90 -11.98 4.76
N SER A 84 -5.84 -12.87 5.06
CA SER A 84 -7.06 -12.53 5.79
C SER A 84 -6.80 -11.96 7.19
N ASN A 85 -5.72 -12.36 7.87
CA ASN A 85 -5.37 -11.83 9.19
C ASN A 85 -4.94 -10.36 9.09
N VAL A 86 -4.21 -10.05 8.03
CA VAL A 86 -3.77 -8.69 7.72
C VAL A 86 -4.98 -7.81 7.42
N ILE A 87 -5.91 -8.26 6.58
CA ILE A 87 -7.15 -7.54 6.26
C ILE A 87 -8.06 -7.39 7.50
N ASN A 88 -8.13 -8.40 8.36
CA ASN A 88 -8.86 -8.27 9.63
C ASN A 88 -8.26 -7.17 10.53
N CYS A 89 -6.93 -7.04 10.58
CA CYS A 89 -6.28 -5.92 11.27
C CYS A 89 -6.68 -4.56 10.67
N CYS A 90 -6.72 -4.45 9.34
CA CYS A 90 -7.21 -3.25 8.65
C CYS A 90 -8.65 -2.91 9.05
N ASN A 91 -9.54 -3.90 9.06
CA ASN A 91 -10.94 -3.69 9.39
C ASN A 91 -11.15 -3.30 10.87
N VAL A 92 -10.37 -3.86 11.80
CA VAL A 92 -10.38 -3.44 13.21
C VAL A 92 -9.97 -1.97 13.34
N LEU A 93 -8.87 -1.58 12.68
CA LEU A 93 -8.37 -0.21 12.72
C LEU A 93 -9.34 0.76 12.02
N ARG A 94 -9.90 0.37 10.87
CA ARG A 94 -10.93 1.13 10.16
C ARG A 94 -12.14 1.44 11.03
N CYS A 95 -12.67 0.42 11.71
CA CYS A 95 -13.81 0.58 12.62
C CYS A 95 -13.46 1.46 13.82
N HIS A 96 -12.25 1.33 14.38
CA HIS A 96 -11.79 2.18 15.48
C HIS A 96 -11.66 3.64 15.07
N ASN A 97 -10.99 3.91 13.95
CA ASN A 97 -10.73 5.26 13.43
C ASN A 97 -11.98 5.88 12.75
N LYS A 98 -13.06 5.14 12.56
CA LYS A 98 -14.25 5.56 11.78
C LYS A 98 -13.91 5.95 10.34
N ALA A 99 -12.91 5.31 9.76
CA ALA A 99 -12.47 5.56 8.40
C ALA A 99 -13.42 4.92 7.38
N ASN A 100 -14.61 5.49 7.21
CA ASN A 100 -15.70 4.93 6.40
C ASN A 100 -15.41 4.98 4.89
N ASN A 101 -14.45 5.79 4.48
CA ASN A 101 -13.96 5.92 3.11
C ASN A 101 -12.88 4.93 2.74
N LEU A 102 -12.41 4.08 3.67
CA LEU A 102 -11.47 3.00 3.40
C LEU A 102 -12.19 1.66 3.36
N ASN A 103 -11.83 0.80 2.41
CA ASN A 103 -12.31 -0.58 2.33
C ASN A 103 -11.15 -1.54 2.07
N PHE A 104 -11.24 -2.74 2.66
CA PHE A 104 -10.16 -3.72 2.59
C PHE A 104 -10.73 -5.09 2.23
N TYR A 105 -10.12 -5.75 1.23
CA TYR A 105 -10.59 -7.01 0.69
C TYR A 105 -9.49 -8.06 0.65
N VAL A 106 -9.88 -9.32 0.90
CA VAL A 106 -8.98 -10.46 0.78
C VAL A 106 -9.03 -10.97 -0.65
N HIS A 107 -7.96 -10.78 -1.42
CA HIS A 107 -7.80 -11.35 -2.74
C HIS A 107 -6.34 -11.73 -3.00
N ASP A 108 -6.15 -12.90 -3.57
CA ASP A 108 -4.86 -13.30 -4.11
C ASP A 108 -4.69 -12.71 -5.52
N LEU A 109 -3.79 -11.75 -5.66
CA LEU A 109 -3.52 -11.04 -6.91
C LEU A 109 -2.96 -11.95 -8.02
N ASP A 110 -2.35 -13.10 -7.70
CA ASP A 110 -1.90 -14.05 -8.70
C ASP A 110 -3.03 -14.85 -9.34
N THR A 111 -4.15 -15.02 -8.63
CA THR A 111 -5.31 -15.80 -9.09
C THR A 111 -6.52 -14.95 -9.46
N MET A 112 -6.60 -13.73 -8.93
CA MET A 112 -7.69 -12.78 -9.20
C MET A 112 -7.81 -12.44 -10.68
N ASN A 113 -9.04 -12.34 -11.17
CA ASN A 113 -9.30 -11.73 -12.47
C ASN A 113 -9.12 -10.21 -12.35
N LEU A 114 -8.23 -9.63 -13.16
CA LEU A 114 -7.95 -8.19 -13.16
C LEU A 114 -9.17 -7.31 -13.42
N GLN A 115 -10.13 -7.81 -14.21
CA GLN A 115 -11.36 -7.08 -14.49
C GLN A 115 -12.20 -6.86 -13.22
N ASP A 116 -12.03 -7.70 -12.20
CA ASP A 116 -12.76 -7.56 -10.93
C ASP A 116 -12.32 -6.29 -10.16
N LEU A 117 -11.12 -5.75 -10.43
CA LEU A 117 -10.69 -4.45 -9.89
C LEU A 117 -11.62 -3.30 -10.32
N ASN A 118 -12.25 -3.42 -11.48
CA ASN A 118 -13.19 -2.40 -11.96
C ASN A 118 -14.47 -2.33 -11.11
N LEU A 119 -14.79 -3.40 -10.36
CA LEU A 119 -15.92 -3.38 -9.42
C LEU A 119 -15.70 -2.46 -8.22
N TYR A 120 -14.43 -2.16 -7.91
CA TYR A 120 -14.04 -1.30 -6.79
C TYR A 120 -13.71 0.14 -7.22
N GLY A 121 -13.49 0.38 -8.52
CA GLY A 121 -13.08 1.68 -9.08
C GLY A 121 -14.23 2.58 -9.53
N PRO A 122 -13.94 3.62 -10.31
CA PRO A 122 -12.64 3.96 -10.88
C PRO A 122 -11.64 4.50 -9.87
N PHE A 123 -10.34 4.43 -10.19
CA PHE A 123 -9.26 4.93 -9.35
C PHE A 123 -8.47 6.05 -10.06
N ASP A 124 -8.04 7.06 -9.29
CA ASP A 124 -7.16 8.11 -9.80
C ASP A 124 -5.69 7.69 -9.72
N ILE A 125 -5.32 7.00 -8.63
CA ILE A 125 -3.96 6.53 -8.38
C ILE A 125 -3.97 5.11 -7.82
N ALA A 126 -3.01 4.28 -8.24
CA ALA A 126 -2.74 2.99 -7.62
C ALA A 126 -1.40 2.99 -6.89
N PHE A 127 -1.34 2.32 -5.75
CA PHE A 127 -0.11 1.97 -5.06
C PHE A 127 0.25 0.52 -5.38
N MET A 128 1.50 0.28 -5.75
CA MET A 128 2.08 -1.04 -5.94
C MET A 128 3.48 -1.03 -5.33
N LEU A 129 3.54 -1.19 -4.00
CA LEU A 129 4.73 -0.94 -3.22
C LEU A 129 5.45 -2.25 -2.88
N SER A 130 6.62 -2.47 -3.48
CA SER A 130 7.46 -3.65 -3.26
C SER A 130 6.78 -4.99 -3.62
N MET A 131 5.84 -4.98 -4.57
CA MET A 131 5.04 -6.15 -4.91
C MET A 131 5.64 -7.03 -6.01
N SER A 132 6.41 -6.46 -6.94
CA SER A 132 6.86 -7.14 -8.17
C SER A 132 7.64 -8.43 -7.93
N ARG A 133 8.38 -8.56 -6.83
CA ARG A 133 9.08 -9.80 -6.47
C ARG A 133 8.12 -10.94 -6.04
N TRP A 134 7.00 -10.57 -5.46
CA TRP A 134 6.06 -11.51 -4.85
C TRP A 134 4.90 -11.89 -5.77
N LEU A 135 4.67 -11.09 -6.82
CA LEU A 135 3.54 -11.19 -7.73
C LEU A 135 4.02 -11.71 -9.08
N LYS A 136 3.61 -12.92 -9.47
CA LYS A 136 3.98 -13.54 -10.76
C LYS A 136 3.50 -12.70 -11.95
N LYS A 137 2.32 -12.09 -11.82
CA LYS A 137 1.66 -11.29 -12.87
C LYS A 137 1.97 -9.79 -12.78
N TRP A 138 3.07 -9.38 -12.16
CA TRP A 138 3.35 -7.96 -11.89
C TRP A 138 3.31 -7.07 -13.15
N LYS A 139 3.78 -7.56 -14.30
CA LYS A 139 3.71 -6.83 -15.59
C LYS A 139 2.27 -6.54 -16.00
N THR A 140 1.39 -7.52 -15.84
CA THR A 140 -0.02 -7.39 -16.16
C THR A 140 -0.70 -6.33 -15.27
N TYR A 141 -0.28 -6.24 -13.99
CA TYR A 141 -0.77 -5.21 -13.08
C TYR A 141 -0.27 -3.82 -13.46
N ILE A 142 1.01 -3.66 -13.83
CA ILE A 142 1.53 -2.37 -14.33
C ILE A 142 0.74 -1.91 -15.56
N ASN A 143 0.51 -2.79 -16.53
CA ASN A 143 -0.26 -2.47 -17.73
C ASN A 143 -1.73 -2.11 -17.40
N TRP A 144 -2.35 -2.82 -16.45
CA TRP A 144 -3.70 -2.49 -16.00
C TRP A 144 -3.73 -1.11 -15.31
N ILE A 145 -2.79 -0.82 -14.43
CA ILE A 145 -2.65 0.49 -13.76
C ILE A 145 -2.44 1.57 -14.82
N GLY A 146 -1.52 1.34 -15.77
CA GLY A 146 -1.25 2.25 -16.87
C GLY A 146 -2.49 2.58 -17.70
N THR A 147 -3.39 1.63 -17.89
CA THR A 147 -4.63 1.84 -18.65
C THR A 147 -5.71 2.52 -17.82
N ASN A 148 -5.85 2.16 -16.54
CA ASN A 148 -7.04 2.49 -15.73
C ASN A 148 -6.82 3.62 -14.72
N CYS A 149 -5.55 3.98 -14.41
CA CYS A 149 -5.24 5.03 -13.44
C CYS A 149 -4.53 6.22 -14.11
N LYS A 150 -4.61 7.40 -13.47
CA LYS A 150 -3.91 8.63 -13.90
C LYS A 150 -2.51 8.70 -13.31
N ALA A 151 -2.28 8.00 -12.20
CA ALA A 151 -1.00 7.97 -11.51
C ALA A 151 -0.74 6.60 -10.86
N CYS A 152 0.52 6.35 -10.54
CA CYS A 152 0.96 5.20 -9.76
C CYS A 152 2.06 5.62 -8.78
N LEU A 153 1.92 5.24 -7.53
CA LEU A 153 3.02 5.23 -6.57
C LEU A 153 3.59 3.82 -6.55
N PHE A 154 4.81 3.68 -7.05
CA PHE A 154 5.44 2.39 -7.25
C PHE A 154 6.74 2.28 -6.45
N GLU A 155 6.96 1.16 -5.78
CA GLU A 155 8.27 0.85 -5.22
C GLU A 155 8.82 -0.40 -5.90
N THR A 156 10.00 -0.26 -6.50
CA THR A 156 10.69 -1.37 -7.17
C THR A 156 11.06 -2.48 -6.19
N ASN A 157 11.22 -3.70 -6.68
CA ASN A 157 11.67 -4.83 -5.87
C ASN A 157 12.31 -5.93 -6.73
N GLY A 158 13.27 -6.65 -6.15
CA GLY A 158 13.95 -7.75 -6.84
C GLY A 158 15.10 -7.29 -7.73
N SER A 159 15.54 -8.17 -8.65
CA SER A 159 16.71 -7.96 -9.52
C SER A 159 16.39 -7.26 -10.84
N ASN A 160 15.12 -7.15 -11.21
CA ASN A 160 14.65 -6.62 -12.50
C ASN A 160 14.05 -5.22 -12.38
N GLN A 161 14.66 -4.36 -11.56
CA GLN A 161 14.12 -3.03 -11.28
C GLN A 161 14.09 -2.12 -12.52
N ASP A 162 15.10 -2.22 -13.40
CA ASP A 162 15.15 -1.42 -14.63
C ASP A 162 13.98 -1.81 -15.57
N GLU A 163 13.68 -3.10 -15.71
CA GLU A 163 12.52 -3.58 -16.47
C GLU A 163 11.19 -3.07 -15.92
N GLN A 164 11.08 -2.94 -14.58
CA GLN A 164 9.90 -2.36 -13.94
C GLN A 164 9.74 -0.88 -14.29
N ILE A 165 10.84 -0.14 -14.28
CA ILE A 165 10.87 1.30 -14.61
C ILE A 165 10.57 1.51 -16.10
N GLU A 166 11.17 0.73 -16.99
CA GLU A 166 10.91 0.78 -18.42
C GLU A 166 9.44 0.54 -18.73
N LEU A 167 8.84 -0.49 -18.14
CA LEU A 167 7.42 -0.79 -18.35
C LEU A 167 6.49 0.31 -17.80
N LEU A 168 6.84 0.93 -16.67
CA LEU A 168 6.10 2.08 -16.15
C LEU A 168 6.21 3.29 -17.08
N ALA A 169 7.38 3.51 -17.69
CA ALA A 169 7.64 4.61 -18.61
C ALA A 169 6.85 4.51 -19.94
N GLU A 170 6.39 3.30 -20.31
CA GLU A 170 5.45 3.14 -21.43
C GLU A 170 4.09 3.80 -21.19
N HIS A 171 3.72 4.01 -19.92
CA HIS A 171 2.40 4.51 -19.52
C HIS A 171 2.43 5.88 -18.84
N PHE A 172 3.55 6.27 -18.24
CA PHE A 172 3.66 7.42 -17.34
C PHE A 172 4.96 8.19 -17.52
N ASN A 173 4.94 9.45 -17.09
CA ASN A 173 6.16 10.18 -16.73
C ASN A 173 6.63 9.65 -15.35
N VAL A 174 7.82 9.06 -15.30
CA VAL A 174 8.37 8.42 -14.10
C VAL A 174 9.32 9.37 -13.39
N LYS A 175 9.01 9.74 -12.14
CA LYS A 175 9.87 10.52 -11.26
C LYS A 175 10.38 9.65 -10.12
N ILE A 176 11.68 9.51 -9.96
CA ILE A 176 12.28 8.85 -8.78
C ILE A 176 12.17 9.83 -7.62
N ILE A 177 11.51 9.40 -6.53
CA ILE A 177 11.38 10.18 -5.29
C ILE A 177 12.51 9.82 -4.33
N ASN A 178 12.81 8.52 -4.21
CA ASN A 178 13.83 8.02 -3.31
C ASN A 178 14.55 6.84 -3.95
N ASP A 179 15.88 6.89 -4.01
CA ASP A 179 16.73 5.83 -4.57
C ASP A 179 17.03 4.71 -3.57
N HIS A 180 16.82 4.96 -2.29
CA HIS A 180 17.15 4.05 -1.19
C HIS A 180 15.96 3.87 -0.26
N SER A 181 15.06 2.99 -0.62
CA SER A 181 13.95 2.65 0.27
C SER A 181 14.43 1.66 1.32
N PHE A 182 14.65 2.17 2.53
CA PHE A 182 15.12 1.38 3.67
C PHE A 182 14.04 0.43 4.16
N ASP A 183 14.21 -0.86 3.96
CA ASP A 183 13.25 -1.75 4.53
C ASP A 183 13.80 -3.08 5.01
N ASP A 184 14.89 -3.54 4.51
CA ASP A 184 15.32 -4.87 4.83
C ASP A 184 16.68 -4.91 5.51
N ALA A 185 16.78 -5.81 6.48
CA ALA A 185 18.03 -6.24 7.05
C ALA A 185 19.00 -6.80 5.99
N ASN A 186 18.48 -7.16 4.82
CA ASN A 186 19.24 -7.59 3.65
C ASN A 186 19.30 -6.43 2.65
N LYS A 187 20.29 -5.57 2.76
CA LYS A 187 20.63 -4.46 1.84
C LYS A 187 21.10 -4.93 0.46
N VAL A 188 20.55 -6.02 -0.06
CA VAL A 188 21.04 -6.62 -1.32
C VAL A 188 20.53 -5.85 -2.54
N TYR A 189 19.37 -5.18 -2.43
CA TYR A 189 18.81 -4.38 -3.52
C TYR A 189 18.29 -3.05 -2.96
N ASP A 190 18.85 -1.96 -3.45
CA ASP A 190 18.26 -0.65 -3.24
C ASP A 190 16.93 -0.60 -3.98
N ARG A 191 15.85 -0.27 -3.27
CA ARG A 191 14.53 -0.10 -3.89
C ARG A 191 14.33 1.37 -4.20
N LYS A 192 13.73 1.64 -5.33
CA LYS A 192 13.41 3.00 -5.75
C LYS A 192 11.92 3.26 -5.51
N LEU A 193 11.60 4.36 -4.85
CA LEU A 193 10.23 4.84 -4.76
C LEU A 193 9.98 5.81 -5.91
N LEU A 194 8.95 5.54 -6.69
CA LEU A 194 8.64 6.25 -7.93
C LEU A 194 7.25 6.87 -7.84
N LEU A 195 7.11 8.12 -8.26
CA LEU A 195 5.82 8.70 -8.61
C LEU A 195 5.70 8.73 -10.13
N CYS A 196 4.70 8.05 -10.64
CA CYS A 196 4.40 7.91 -12.06
C CYS A 196 3.10 8.68 -12.35
N THR A 197 3.12 9.64 -13.28
CA THR A 197 1.96 10.49 -13.63
C THR A 197 1.77 10.57 -15.13
N LYS A 198 0.51 10.70 -15.60
CA LYS A 198 0.21 11.00 -17.03
C LYS A 198 0.39 12.46 -17.33
#